data_97a899da1168d94dc337fcbeff067fa1
#
_entry.id   97a899da1168d94dc337fcbeff067fa1
#
_cell.length_a   1.000
_cell.length_b   1.000
_cell.length_c   1.000
_cell.angle_alpha   90.00
_cell.angle_beta   90.00
_cell.angle_gamma   90.00
#
_symmetry.space_group_name_H-M   'P 1'
#
loop_
_entity.id
_entity.type
_entity.pdbx_description
1 polymer ?
#
loop_
_entity_poly.entity_id
_entity_poly.type
_entity_poly.pdbx_seq_one_letter_code
_entity_poly.pdbx_strand_id
1 'polypeptide(L)'
;MKSNQTINHIISLIFKASRLIHEQLRKERKHPDLFSGLRLEALRYIAEKKNPLMKEVADYFCITPPSATSLINPLVKSGALRRVYDKDDRRVVRLFITSKGRKELERGLAEINNNMKKILAQLNIAEQKNLIRILEKLSKIYENFN
;
A
#
# COMPACT_ATOMS: atom_id res chain seq x y z
N MET A 1 -21.75 18.29 21.48
CA MET A 1 -20.73 19.22 20.93
C MET A 1 -19.30 18.76 21.19
N LYS A 2 -18.89 18.44 22.42
CA LYS A 2 -17.50 17.96 22.71
C LYS A 2 -17.07 16.69 21.92
N SER A 3 -17.97 15.74 21.66
CA SER A 3 -17.67 14.50 20.94
C SER A 3 -17.24 14.75 19.47
N ASN A 4 -17.92 15.64 18.74
CA ASN A 4 -17.58 15.96 17.35
C ASN A 4 -16.23 16.70 17.22
N GLN A 5 -15.88 17.55 18.16
CA GLN A 5 -14.57 18.23 18.16
C GLN A 5 -13.43 17.22 18.37
N THR A 6 -13.61 16.25 19.28
CA THR A 6 -12.64 15.18 19.51
C THR A 6 -12.48 14.30 18.26
N ILE A 7 -13.58 13.92 17.61
CA ILE A 7 -13.56 13.13 16.37
C ILE A 7 -12.83 13.89 15.26
N ASN A 8 -13.14 15.16 15.05
CA ASN A 8 -12.48 16.00 14.06
C ASN A 8 -10.97 16.13 14.31
N HIS A 9 -10.59 16.22 15.59
CA HIS A 9 -9.18 16.26 15.97
C HIS A 9 -8.47 14.93 15.66
N ILE A 10 -9.09 13.79 15.95
CA ILE A 10 -8.56 12.46 15.60
C ILE A 10 -8.38 12.35 14.08
N ILE A 11 -9.37 12.74 13.28
CA ILE A 11 -9.29 12.74 11.82
C ILE A 11 -8.11 13.58 11.34
N SER A 12 -7.96 14.78 11.87
CA SER A 12 -6.84 15.68 11.56
C SER A 12 -5.48 15.05 11.89
N LEU A 13 -5.35 14.37 13.03
CA LEU A 13 -4.12 13.68 13.44
C LEU A 13 -3.81 12.49 12.54
N ILE A 14 -4.81 11.72 12.09
CA ILE A 14 -4.63 10.61 11.15
C ILE A 14 -4.05 11.13 9.82
N PHE A 15 -4.63 12.19 9.25
CA PHE A 15 -4.10 12.80 8.02
C PHE A 15 -2.70 13.37 8.20
N LYS A 16 -2.43 14.04 9.33
CA LYS A 16 -1.10 14.56 9.65
C LYS A 16 -0.07 13.43 9.77
N ALA A 17 -0.38 12.37 10.50
CA ALA A 17 0.50 11.22 10.67
C ALA A 17 0.77 10.54 9.31
N SER A 18 -0.26 10.30 8.51
CA SER A 18 -0.12 9.74 7.15
C SER A 18 0.83 10.58 6.29
N ARG A 19 0.63 11.91 6.25
CA ARG A 19 1.51 12.82 5.51
C ARG A 19 2.95 12.74 5.97
N LEU A 20 3.21 12.77 7.29
CA LEU A 20 4.56 12.72 7.85
C LEU A 20 5.24 11.39 7.55
N ILE A 21 4.52 10.27 7.61
CA ILE A 21 5.03 8.95 7.22
C ILE A 21 5.45 8.96 5.75
N HIS A 22 4.59 9.48 4.86
CA HIS A 22 4.93 9.59 3.44
C HIS A 22 6.13 10.51 3.16
N GLU A 23 6.22 11.65 3.85
CA GLU A 23 7.38 12.56 3.74
C GLU A 23 8.68 11.87 4.18
N GLN A 24 8.66 11.13 5.28
CA GLN A 24 9.84 10.40 5.79
C GLN A 24 10.26 9.30 4.82
N LEU A 25 9.32 8.48 4.35
CA LEU A 25 9.59 7.43 3.36
C LEU A 25 10.15 8.00 2.05
N ARG A 26 9.75 9.21 1.67
CA ARG A 26 10.28 9.90 0.48
C ARG A 26 11.73 10.38 0.68
N LYS A 27 12.05 10.92 1.85
CA LYS A 27 13.39 11.46 2.15
C LYS A 27 14.48 10.39 2.16
N GLU A 28 14.14 9.19 2.61
CA GLU A 28 15.09 8.08 2.76
C GLU A 28 15.31 7.28 1.46
N ARG A 29 14.51 7.51 0.41
CA ARG A 29 14.67 6.83 -0.87
C ARG A 29 15.63 7.58 -1.79
N LYS A 30 16.58 6.86 -2.37
CA LYS A 30 17.51 7.39 -3.39
C LYS A 30 16.81 7.94 -4.64
N HIS A 31 15.59 7.51 -4.91
CA HIS A 31 14.74 7.96 -6.02
C HIS A 31 13.31 8.16 -5.50
N PRO A 32 12.96 9.35 -5.03
CA PRO A 32 11.61 9.66 -4.56
C PRO A 32 10.65 9.77 -5.75
N ASP A 33 10.03 8.67 -6.12
CA ASP A 33 8.89 8.67 -7.03
C ASP A 33 7.60 8.78 -6.20
N LEU A 34 6.75 9.75 -6.57
CA LEU A 34 5.44 9.96 -5.92
C LEU A 34 4.60 8.68 -5.86
N PHE A 35 4.78 7.80 -6.83
CA PHE A 35 4.04 6.54 -6.94
C PHE A 35 4.73 5.34 -6.28
N SER A 36 5.88 5.52 -5.63
CA SER A 36 6.65 4.38 -5.10
C SER A 36 5.91 3.59 -4.01
N GLY A 37 5.10 4.25 -3.19
CA GLY A 37 4.25 3.60 -2.19
C GLY A 37 3.13 2.78 -2.84
N LEU A 38 2.42 3.36 -3.80
CA LEU A 38 1.36 2.68 -4.56
C LEU A 38 1.90 1.53 -5.40
N ARG A 39 3.11 1.67 -5.96
CA ARG A 39 3.76 0.60 -6.72
C ARG A 39 4.16 -0.57 -5.84
N LEU A 40 4.68 -0.30 -4.65
CA LEU A 40 5.01 -1.33 -3.68
C LEU A 40 3.75 -2.09 -3.23
N GLU A 41 2.67 -1.35 -2.98
CA GLU A 41 1.37 -1.93 -2.65
C GLU A 41 0.80 -2.77 -3.81
N ALA A 42 0.97 -2.32 -5.06
CA ALA A 42 0.58 -3.08 -6.24
C ALA A 42 1.38 -4.39 -6.36
N LEU A 43 2.70 -4.36 -6.11
CA LEU A 43 3.53 -5.57 -6.07
C LEU A 43 3.06 -6.52 -4.98
N ARG A 44 2.73 -5.99 -3.78
CA ARG A 44 2.23 -6.78 -2.65
C ARG A 44 0.91 -7.46 -3.01
N TYR A 45 -0.07 -6.68 -3.48
CA TYR A 45 -1.38 -7.21 -3.88
C TYR A 45 -1.27 -8.31 -4.95
N ILE A 46 -0.45 -8.08 -5.99
CA ILE A 46 -0.26 -9.05 -7.08
C ILE A 46 0.43 -10.33 -6.58
N ALA A 47 1.37 -10.21 -5.64
CA ALA A 47 2.04 -11.36 -5.04
C ALA A 47 1.07 -12.21 -4.20
N GLU A 48 0.20 -11.56 -3.41
CA GLU A 48 -0.77 -12.22 -2.52
C GLU A 48 -1.92 -12.86 -3.29
N LYS A 49 -2.46 -12.18 -4.29
CA LYS A 49 -3.60 -12.66 -5.10
C LYS A 49 -3.25 -13.73 -6.12
N LYS A 50 -1.97 -14.00 -6.34
CA LYS A 50 -1.50 -15.02 -7.30
C LYS A 50 -2.08 -14.83 -8.70
N ASN A 51 -1.54 -13.86 -9.41
CA ASN A 51 -1.85 -13.56 -10.82
C ASN A 51 -3.24 -12.92 -11.06
N PRO A 52 -3.56 -11.79 -10.40
CA PRO A 52 -4.84 -11.11 -10.58
C PRO A 52 -4.97 -10.56 -12.01
N LEU A 53 -6.22 -10.32 -12.40
CA LEU A 53 -6.54 -9.57 -13.60
C LEU A 53 -6.23 -8.09 -13.42
N MET A 54 -5.93 -7.40 -14.52
CA MET A 54 -5.74 -5.93 -14.49
C MET A 54 -6.97 -5.21 -13.92
N LYS A 55 -8.18 -5.72 -14.19
CA LYS A 55 -9.44 -5.20 -13.64
C LYS A 55 -9.45 -5.32 -12.11
N GLU A 56 -9.04 -6.47 -11.55
CA GLU A 56 -9.02 -6.66 -10.09
C GLU A 56 -8.04 -5.70 -9.40
N VAL A 57 -6.94 -5.32 -10.07
CA VAL A 57 -6.04 -4.28 -9.56
C VAL A 57 -6.72 -2.91 -9.56
N ALA A 58 -7.43 -2.56 -10.62
CA ALA A 58 -8.18 -1.30 -10.69
C ALA A 58 -9.24 -1.22 -9.58
N ASP A 59 -9.98 -2.30 -9.37
CA ASP A 59 -11.00 -2.41 -8.33
C ASP A 59 -10.39 -2.31 -6.92
N TYR A 60 -9.28 -3.01 -6.67
CA TYR A 60 -8.57 -2.97 -5.37
C TYR A 60 -8.12 -1.55 -4.99
N PHE A 61 -7.58 -0.80 -5.96
CA PHE A 61 -7.13 0.57 -5.73
C PHE A 61 -8.26 1.61 -5.87
N CYS A 62 -9.49 1.20 -6.19
CA CYS A 62 -10.62 2.10 -6.48
C CYS A 62 -10.26 3.16 -7.52
N ILE A 63 -9.55 2.77 -8.59
CA ILE A 63 -9.09 3.65 -9.66
C ILE A 63 -9.63 3.22 -11.03
N THR A 64 -9.59 4.14 -11.98
CA THR A 64 -10.01 3.83 -13.36
C THR A 64 -9.04 2.88 -14.06
N PRO A 65 -9.47 2.08 -15.05
CA PRO A 65 -8.59 1.20 -15.81
C PRO A 65 -7.38 1.91 -16.46
N PRO A 66 -7.49 3.12 -17.04
CA PRO A 66 -6.33 3.89 -17.49
C PRO A 66 -5.34 4.21 -16.37
N SER A 67 -5.83 4.58 -15.18
CA SER A 67 -4.99 4.85 -14.01
C SER A 67 -4.27 3.60 -13.52
N ALA A 68 -4.96 2.46 -13.48
CA ALA A 68 -4.34 1.16 -13.17
C ALA A 68 -3.24 0.81 -14.18
N THR A 69 -3.49 1.05 -15.47
CA THR A 69 -2.48 0.86 -16.52
C THR A 69 -1.26 1.75 -16.29
N SER A 70 -1.46 3.02 -15.94
CA SER A 70 -0.38 3.97 -15.61
C SER A 70 0.41 3.56 -14.37
N LEU A 71 -0.24 2.98 -13.37
CA LEU A 71 0.41 2.44 -12.16
C LEU A 71 1.28 1.21 -12.49
N ILE A 72 0.78 0.31 -13.32
CA ILE A 72 1.42 -0.99 -13.61
C ILE A 72 2.51 -0.89 -14.69
N ASN A 73 2.37 0.02 -15.67
CA ASN A 73 3.34 0.16 -16.76
C ASN A 73 4.80 0.28 -16.32
N PRO A 74 5.16 1.14 -15.35
CA PRO A 74 6.53 1.25 -14.87
C PRO A 74 7.06 -0.03 -14.25
N LEU A 75 6.21 -0.81 -13.56
CA LEU A 75 6.59 -2.10 -12.96
C LEU A 75 6.85 -3.18 -14.02
N VAL A 76 6.09 -3.16 -15.11
CA VAL A 76 6.35 -4.03 -16.25
C VAL A 76 7.62 -3.59 -17.00
N LYS A 77 7.80 -2.28 -17.19
CA LYS A 77 8.97 -1.69 -17.86
C LYS A 77 10.27 -2.00 -17.11
N SER A 78 10.24 -1.97 -15.77
CA SER A 78 11.37 -2.33 -14.92
C SER A 78 11.65 -3.83 -14.85
N GLY A 79 10.73 -4.67 -15.33
CA GLY A 79 10.80 -6.12 -15.25
C GLY A 79 10.37 -6.69 -13.88
N ALA A 80 9.78 -5.88 -13.00
CA ALA A 80 9.22 -6.34 -11.73
C ALA A 80 7.93 -7.15 -11.92
N LEU A 81 7.14 -6.79 -12.92
CA LEU A 81 5.94 -7.51 -13.34
C LEU A 81 6.03 -7.94 -14.81
N ARG A 82 5.28 -8.97 -15.17
CA ARG A 82 4.98 -9.32 -16.56
C ARG A 82 3.48 -9.44 -16.79
N ARG A 83 3.06 -9.13 -18.00
CA ARG A 83 1.68 -9.32 -18.46
C ARG A 83 1.57 -10.60 -19.24
N VAL A 84 0.48 -11.32 -19.00
CA VAL A 84 0.09 -12.48 -19.81
C VAL A 84 -1.32 -12.22 -20.31
N TYR A 85 -1.46 -12.23 -21.62
CA TYR A 85 -2.74 -12.07 -22.28
C TYR A 85 -3.40 -13.43 -22.40
N ASP A 86 -4.71 -13.46 -22.21
CA ASP A 86 -5.49 -14.66 -22.46
C ASP A 86 -5.40 -15.04 -23.95
N LYS A 87 -5.43 -16.34 -24.25
CA LYS A 87 -5.29 -16.84 -25.62
C LYS A 87 -6.54 -16.56 -26.46
N ASP A 88 -7.70 -16.59 -25.83
CA ASP A 88 -9.00 -16.49 -26.49
C ASP A 88 -9.53 -15.03 -26.48
N ASP A 89 -9.22 -14.26 -25.43
CA ASP A 89 -9.60 -12.83 -25.32
C ASP A 89 -8.40 -11.98 -24.86
N ARG A 90 -7.74 -11.30 -25.80
CA ARG A 90 -6.61 -10.40 -25.54
C ARG A 90 -6.94 -9.20 -24.64
N ARG A 91 -8.22 -8.94 -24.35
CA ARG A 91 -8.64 -7.92 -23.40
C ARG A 91 -8.47 -8.41 -21.95
N VAL A 92 -8.38 -9.71 -21.77
CA VAL A 92 -8.12 -10.32 -20.47
C VAL A 92 -6.61 -10.37 -20.23
N VAL A 93 -6.15 -9.57 -19.28
CA VAL A 93 -4.72 -9.43 -18.95
C VAL A 93 -4.50 -9.85 -17.50
N ARG A 94 -3.65 -10.85 -17.29
CA ARG A 94 -3.17 -11.28 -15.96
C ARG A 94 -1.80 -10.70 -15.67
N LEU A 95 -1.58 -10.36 -14.40
CA LEU A 95 -0.32 -9.81 -13.92
C LEU A 95 0.43 -10.84 -13.10
N PHE A 96 1.71 -10.98 -13.37
CA PHE A 96 2.60 -11.91 -12.68
C PHE A 96 3.78 -11.15 -12.10
N ILE A 97 4.05 -11.39 -10.82
CA ILE A 97 5.27 -10.88 -10.20
C ILE A 97 6.46 -11.74 -10.62
N THR A 98 7.55 -11.09 -11.02
CA THR A 98 8.80 -11.78 -11.39
C THR A 98 9.69 -11.98 -10.16
N SER A 99 10.78 -12.76 -10.31
CA SER A 99 11.79 -12.88 -9.25
C SER A 99 12.42 -11.53 -8.88
N LYS A 100 12.59 -10.63 -9.86
CA LYS A 100 13.03 -9.26 -9.62
C LYS A 100 11.99 -8.48 -8.80
N GLY A 101 10.72 -8.57 -9.17
CA GLY A 101 9.63 -7.91 -8.45
C GLY A 101 9.50 -8.39 -7.00
N ARG A 102 9.70 -9.69 -6.73
CA ARG A 102 9.72 -10.22 -5.36
C ARG A 102 10.84 -9.61 -4.53
N LYS A 103 12.05 -9.53 -5.07
CA LYS A 103 13.19 -8.89 -4.39
C LYS A 103 12.96 -7.41 -4.14
N GLU A 104 12.34 -6.69 -5.09
CA GLU A 104 11.98 -5.28 -4.91
C GLU A 104 10.92 -5.11 -3.83
N LEU A 105 9.91 -6.00 -3.79
CA LEU A 105 8.88 -6.01 -2.75
C LEU A 105 9.48 -6.26 -1.36
N GLU A 106 10.29 -7.31 -1.21
CA GLU A 106 10.96 -7.64 0.06
C GLU A 106 11.81 -6.49 0.57
N ARG A 107 12.61 -5.88 -0.30
CA ARG A 107 13.43 -4.70 0.05
C ARG A 107 12.58 -3.52 0.48
N GLY A 108 11.54 -3.19 -0.31
CA GLY A 108 10.67 -2.06 -0.01
C GLY A 108 9.90 -2.24 1.31
N LEU A 109 9.40 -3.44 1.59
CA LEU A 109 8.75 -3.76 2.85
C LEU A 109 9.73 -3.70 4.04
N ALA A 110 10.97 -4.19 3.86
CA ALA A 110 11.99 -4.11 4.89
C ALA A 110 12.35 -2.64 5.24
N GLU A 111 12.46 -1.77 4.24
CA GLU A 111 12.71 -0.33 4.45
C GLU A 111 11.56 0.32 5.24
N ILE A 112 10.30 0.08 4.83
CA ILE A 112 9.12 0.61 5.55
C ILE A 112 9.09 0.09 6.99
N ASN A 113 9.27 -1.22 7.17
CA ASN A 113 9.25 -1.84 8.50
C ASN A 113 10.34 -1.28 9.41
N ASN A 114 11.56 -1.09 8.90
CA ASN A 114 12.66 -0.54 9.69
C ASN A 114 12.38 0.89 10.16
N ASN A 115 11.80 1.71 9.30
CA ASN A 115 11.45 3.08 9.62
C ASN A 115 10.30 3.16 10.63
N MET A 116 9.26 2.37 10.40
CA MET A 116 8.13 2.28 11.34
C MET A 116 8.56 1.74 12.70
N LYS A 117 9.45 0.73 12.74
CA LYS A 117 10.01 0.22 13.99
C LYS A 117 10.74 1.30 14.80
N LYS A 118 11.57 2.14 14.15
CA LYS A 118 12.28 3.25 14.82
C LYS A 118 11.32 4.26 15.47
N ILE A 119 10.22 4.57 14.78
CA ILE A 119 9.20 5.50 15.28
C ILE A 119 8.40 4.87 16.41
N LEU A 120 7.88 3.66 16.20
CA LEU A 120 7.03 2.97 17.18
C LEU A 120 7.79 2.52 18.42
N ALA A 121 9.10 2.30 18.33
CA ALA A 121 9.95 2.00 19.48
C ALA A 121 10.10 3.19 20.46
N GLN A 122 9.75 4.41 20.06
CA GLN A 122 9.74 5.57 20.97
C GLN A 122 8.51 5.61 21.87
N LEU A 123 7.48 4.83 21.55
CA LEU A 123 6.31 4.65 22.41
C LEU A 123 6.66 3.67 23.54
N ASN A 124 6.22 3.96 24.74
CA ASN A 124 6.36 3.01 25.85
C ASN A 124 5.40 1.81 25.63
N ILE A 125 5.60 0.74 26.43
CA ILE A 125 4.85 -0.51 26.27
C ILE A 125 3.33 -0.32 26.42
N ALA A 126 2.89 0.55 27.32
CA ALA A 126 1.45 0.82 27.53
C ALA A 126 0.84 1.53 26.32
N GLU A 127 1.56 2.49 25.74
CA GLU A 127 1.16 3.21 24.51
C GLU A 127 1.10 2.28 23.31
N GLN A 128 2.09 1.39 23.15
CA GLN A 128 2.09 0.38 22.08
C GLN A 128 0.87 -0.55 22.19
N LYS A 129 0.57 -1.06 23.40
CA LYS A 129 -0.61 -1.91 23.65
C LYS A 129 -1.92 -1.17 23.36
N ASN A 130 -2.03 0.09 23.76
CA ASN A 130 -3.22 0.90 23.46
C ASN A 130 -3.39 1.14 21.96
N LEU A 131 -2.31 1.42 21.25
CA LEU A 131 -2.33 1.61 19.80
C LEU A 131 -2.79 0.34 19.08
N ILE A 132 -2.26 -0.83 19.46
CA ILE A 132 -2.68 -2.14 18.92
C ILE A 132 -4.19 -2.31 19.12
N ARG A 133 -4.69 -2.15 20.34
CA ARG A 133 -6.11 -2.31 20.67
C ARG A 133 -7.01 -1.40 19.86
N ILE A 134 -6.58 -0.14 19.63
CA ILE A 134 -7.36 0.84 18.86
C ILE A 134 -7.37 0.44 17.37
N LEU A 135 -6.22 0.09 16.81
CA LEU A 135 -6.10 -0.32 15.40
C LEU A 135 -6.89 -1.60 15.09
N GLU A 136 -6.83 -2.61 15.97
CA GLU A 136 -7.62 -3.84 15.83
C GLU A 136 -9.13 -3.56 15.88
N LYS A 137 -9.56 -2.67 16.78
CA LYS A 137 -10.97 -2.26 16.84
C LYS A 137 -11.42 -1.53 15.58
N LEU A 138 -10.60 -0.62 15.06
CA LEU A 138 -10.90 0.10 13.81
C LEU A 138 -10.97 -0.86 12.61
N SER A 139 -10.03 -1.80 12.49
CA SER A 139 -10.03 -2.80 11.43
C SER A 139 -11.34 -3.62 11.42
N LYS A 140 -11.76 -4.12 12.58
CA LYS A 140 -13.03 -4.84 12.71
C LYS A 140 -14.25 -3.99 12.35
N ILE A 141 -14.25 -2.71 12.70
CA ILE A 141 -15.34 -1.79 12.32
C ILE A 141 -15.38 -1.65 10.79
N TYR A 142 -14.23 -1.44 10.13
CA TYR A 142 -14.18 -1.33 8.67
C TYR A 142 -14.59 -2.61 7.95
N GLU A 143 -14.19 -3.79 8.45
CA GLU A 143 -14.61 -5.08 7.91
C GLU A 143 -16.14 -5.28 7.92
N ASN A 144 -16.83 -4.70 8.91
CA ASN A 144 -18.29 -4.78 9.05
C ASN A 144 -19.05 -3.70 8.25
N PHE A 145 -18.35 -2.70 7.67
CA PHE A 145 -18.96 -1.69 6.79
C PHE A 145 -19.07 -2.14 5.32
N ASN A 146 -18.44 -3.26 4.94
CA ASN A 146 -18.51 -3.90 3.63
C ASN A 146 -19.37 -5.16 3.67
#